data_55379a44b6ad94ec19fff91855b3b34e
#
_entry.id   55379a44b6ad94ec19fff91855b3b34e
#
_cell.length_a   1.000
_cell.length_b   1.000
_cell.length_c   1.000
_cell.angle_alpha   90.00
_cell.angle_beta   90.00
_cell.angle_gamma   90.00
#
_symmetry.space_group_name_H-M   'P 1'
#
loop_
_entity.id
_entity.type
_entity.pdbx_description
1 polymer ?
#
loop_
_entity_poly.entity_id
_entity_poly.type
_entity_poly.pdbx_seq_one_letter_code
_entity_poly.pdbx_strand_id
1 'polypeptide(L)'
;MHGYRNLYLDLKEEKIDCGRDRVLRLMQSAKLQTLRGYKRPKVDYSGHESVAIPNVLNREFDVSLPNQWWVSDITYIHMHEGFLFLAVVVDLYARKIVGWSISPRMTEELVLSVITMAYWKRKPESTVHLHAVQGSQYSSRKCRKLLESFGIKQSMSRRGNGHDNAVAESFFSNLKKEKVRGRQYKTRDEARLDIFNYIEMFYNPKRRHTNNGRQSPTKYEKQYFNGLKGV
;
A
#
# COMPACT_ATOMS: atom_id res chain seq x y z
N MET A 1 4.46 8.04 13.97
CA MET A 1 4.43 9.45 14.47
C MET A 1 4.58 10.37 13.28
N HIS A 2 3.73 11.40 13.18
CA HIS A 2 3.76 12.38 12.10
C HIS A 2 4.99 13.29 12.25
N GLY A 3 5.55 13.78 11.13
CA GLY A 3 6.58 14.82 11.17
C GLY A 3 5.99 16.17 11.59
N TYR A 4 6.84 17.08 12.09
CA TYR A 4 6.42 18.38 12.60
C TYR A 4 5.51 19.17 11.65
N ARG A 5 5.68 19.03 10.32
CA ARG A 5 4.84 19.70 9.33
C ARG A 5 3.39 19.20 9.35
N ASN A 6 3.21 17.87 9.45
CA ASN A 6 1.88 17.28 9.53
C ASN A 6 1.23 17.57 10.88
N LEU A 7 2.01 17.50 11.98
CA LEU A 7 1.51 17.82 13.32
C LEU A 7 1.06 19.29 13.40
N TYR A 8 1.84 20.22 12.82
CA TYR A 8 1.42 21.63 12.73
C TYR A 8 0.08 21.79 12.01
N LEU A 9 -0.11 21.08 10.90
CA LEU A 9 -1.36 21.14 10.15
C LEU A 9 -2.52 20.49 10.92
N ASP A 10 -2.26 19.40 11.69
CA ASP A 10 -3.27 18.78 12.55
C ASP A 10 -3.71 19.75 13.65
N LEU A 11 -2.77 20.42 14.32
CA LEU A 11 -3.07 21.42 15.34
C LEU A 11 -3.85 22.63 14.79
N LYS A 12 -3.52 23.06 13.56
CA LYS A 12 -4.25 24.12 12.90
C LYS A 12 -5.70 23.73 12.56
N GLU A 13 -5.93 22.48 12.15
CA GLU A 13 -7.28 21.93 11.94
C GLU A 13 -8.09 21.88 13.25
N GLU A 14 -7.42 21.63 14.38
CA GLU A 14 -8.01 21.66 15.74
C GLU A 14 -8.15 23.09 16.30
N LYS A 15 -7.86 24.13 15.48
CA LYS A 15 -7.90 25.55 15.85
C LYS A 15 -6.95 25.92 17.00
N ILE A 16 -5.89 25.16 17.22
CA ILE A 16 -4.84 25.48 18.17
C ILE A 16 -3.87 26.45 17.53
N ASP A 17 -3.79 27.65 18.07
CA ASP A 17 -2.88 28.69 17.56
C ASP A 17 -1.44 28.42 17.96
N CYS A 18 -0.64 27.98 17.00
CA CYS A 18 0.79 27.75 17.17
C CYS A 18 1.53 27.91 15.85
N GLY A 19 2.74 28.44 15.90
CA GLY A 19 3.62 28.53 14.74
C GLY A 19 4.32 27.20 14.44
N ARG A 20 4.65 26.97 13.17
CA ARG A 20 5.35 25.75 12.70
C ARG A 20 6.67 25.49 13.44
N ASP A 21 7.45 26.57 13.70
CA ASP A 21 8.75 26.46 14.36
C ASP A 21 8.60 26.18 15.86
N ARG A 22 7.50 26.62 16.49
CA ARG A 22 7.15 26.23 17.85
C ARG A 22 6.90 24.73 17.97
N VAL A 23 6.13 24.17 17.03
CA VAL A 23 5.89 22.72 16.98
C VAL A 23 7.20 21.94 16.81
N LEU A 24 8.09 22.40 15.92
CA LEU A 24 9.40 21.76 15.73
C LEU A 24 10.23 21.78 17.03
N ARG A 25 10.32 22.94 17.71
CA ARG A 25 11.07 23.08 18.98
C ARG A 25 10.48 22.21 20.09
N LEU A 26 9.16 22.16 20.22
CA LEU A 26 8.50 21.31 21.21
C LEU A 26 8.72 19.80 20.93
N MET A 27 8.67 19.39 19.67
CA MET A 27 9.01 18.01 19.31
C MET A 27 10.49 17.66 19.64
N GLN A 28 11.40 18.60 19.39
CA GLN A 28 12.82 18.41 19.71
C GLN A 28 13.04 18.33 21.22
N SER A 29 12.45 19.23 22.03
CA SER A 29 12.55 19.22 23.48
C SER A 29 11.96 17.95 24.10
N ALA A 30 10.86 17.45 23.54
CA ALA A 30 10.23 16.18 23.93
C ALA A 30 10.95 14.94 23.36
N LYS A 31 12.09 15.11 22.65
CA LYS A 31 12.83 14.04 21.97
C LYS A 31 11.99 13.22 20.98
N LEU A 32 10.92 13.82 20.45
CA LEU A 32 10.03 13.20 19.47
C LEU A 32 10.64 13.33 18.07
N GLN A 33 11.02 12.20 17.47
CA GLN A 33 11.59 12.16 16.13
C GLN A 33 10.74 11.33 15.19
N THR A 34 10.61 11.80 13.95
CA THR A 34 10.07 10.96 12.86
C THR A 34 11.04 9.83 12.58
N LEU A 35 10.52 8.62 12.45
CA LEU A 35 11.31 7.47 12.06
C LEU A 35 11.82 7.66 10.63
N ARG A 36 13.14 7.81 10.47
CA ARG A 36 13.79 7.90 9.16
C ARG A 36 13.90 6.51 8.54
N GLY A 37 13.59 6.42 7.23
CA GLY A 37 13.76 5.17 6.49
C GLY A 37 15.24 4.79 6.34
N TYR A 38 15.53 3.48 6.30
CA TYR A 38 16.84 2.94 5.96
C TYR A 38 17.04 2.98 4.44
N LYS A 39 18.24 3.40 3.96
CA LYS A 39 18.62 3.26 2.54
C LYS A 39 18.81 1.76 2.25
N ARG A 40 18.01 1.22 1.32
CA ARG A 40 18.18 -0.17 0.87
C ARG A 40 19.42 -0.32 0.01
N PRO A 41 20.22 -1.40 0.16
CA PRO A 41 21.18 -1.79 -0.85
C PRO A 41 20.45 -2.09 -2.17
N LYS A 42 21.06 -1.73 -3.30
CA LYS A 42 20.54 -2.09 -4.61
C LYS A 42 20.68 -3.61 -4.76
N VAL A 43 19.59 -4.31 -4.98
CA VAL A 43 19.59 -5.74 -5.31
C VAL A 43 19.59 -5.86 -6.83
N ASP A 44 20.57 -6.60 -7.35
CA ASP A 44 20.65 -6.92 -8.77
C ASP A 44 19.74 -8.12 -9.06
N TYR A 45 18.73 -7.91 -9.89
CA TYR A 45 17.80 -8.96 -10.33
C TYR A 45 18.26 -9.52 -11.68
N SER A 46 19.31 -10.33 -11.69
CA SER A 46 19.71 -11.08 -12.89
C SER A 46 18.94 -12.40 -12.99
N GLY A 47 18.15 -12.53 -14.03
CA GLY A 47 17.72 -13.82 -14.60
C GLY A 47 16.32 -14.31 -14.24
N HIS A 48 15.40 -14.17 -15.18
CA HIS A 48 14.44 -15.14 -15.72
C HIS A 48 13.65 -14.42 -16.82
N GLU A 49 13.54 -15.01 -17.99
CA GLU A 49 12.66 -14.51 -19.06
C GLU A 49 11.21 -14.61 -18.59
N SER A 50 10.65 -13.46 -18.19
CA SER A 50 9.23 -13.35 -17.94
C SER A 50 8.53 -12.92 -19.22
N VAL A 51 7.34 -13.46 -19.48
CA VAL A 51 6.45 -12.94 -20.53
C VAL A 51 6.38 -11.43 -20.40
N ALA A 52 6.78 -10.70 -21.44
CA ALA A 52 6.83 -9.24 -21.42
C ALA A 52 5.40 -8.66 -21.41
N ILE A 53 4.86 -8.42 -20.23
CA ILE A 53 3.61 -7.71 -20.05
C ILE A 53 3.93 -6.21 -20.04
N PRO A 54 3.28 -5.39 -20.90
CA PRO A 54 3.63 -3.99 -21.04
C PRO A 54 3.32 -3.18 -19.78
N ASN A 55 4.10 -2.12 -19.55
CA ASN A 55 3.79 -1.11 -18.55
C ASN A 55 2.77 -0.12 -19.13
N VAL A 56 1.49 -0.38 -18.87
CA VAL A 56 0.39 0.49 -19.34
C VAL A 56 0.14 1.64 -18.37
N LEU A 57 0.42 1.46 -17.06
CA LEU A 57 0.23 2.50 -16.04
C LEU A 57 1.16 3.69 -16.23
N ASN A 58 2.38 3.45 -16.74
CA ASN A 58 3.39 4.47 -17.06
C ASN A 58 3.56 5.58 -15.99
N ARG A 59 3.43 5.23 -14.70
CA ARG A 59 3.51 6.14 -13.53
C ARG A 59 2.37 7.17 -13.42
N GLU A 60 1.29 6.98 -14.17
CA GLU A 60 0.09 7.79 -14.05
C GLU A 60 -0.72 7.34 -12.83
N PHE A 61 -0.24 7.70 -11.63
CA PHE A 61 -0.85 7.24 -10.38
C PHE A 61 -2.08 8.04 -9.97
N ASP A 62 -2.35 9.17 -10.60
CA ASP A 62 -3.51 9.98 -10.30
C ASP A 62 -4.67 9.57 -11.21
N VAL A 63 -5.64 8.89 -10.61
CA VAL A 63 -6.82 8.33 -11.29
C VAL A 63 -8.09 8.98 -10.76
N SER A 64 -9.08 9.11 -11.65
CA SER A 64 -10.31 9.85 -11.36
C SER A 64 -11.40 9.01 -10.70
N LEU A 65 -11.33 7.69 -10.81
CA LEU A 65 -12.40 6.78 -10.37
C LEU A 65 -11.86 5.65 -9.48
N PRO A 66 -12.63 5.24 -8.45
CA PRO A 66 -12.36 4.01 -7.71
C PRO A 66 -12.42 2.79 -8.63
N ASN A 67 -11.61 1.78 -8.32
CA ASN A 67 -11.52 0.52 -9.08
C ASN A 67 -11.09 0.65 -10.55
N GLN A 68 -10.55 1.80 -10.96
CA GLN A 68 -9.98 1.96 -12.29
C GLN A 68 -8.59 1.30 -12.39
N TRP A 69 -7.75 1.56 -11.42
CA TRP A 69 -6.41 1.03 -11.31
C TRP A 69 -6.11 0.52 -9.91
N TRP A 70 -5.64 -0.70 -9.86
CA TRP A 70 -5.07 -1.31 -8.66
C TRP A 70 -3.57 -1.52 -8.85
N VAL A 71 -2.79 -1.29 -7.80
CA VAL A 71 -1.39 -1.67 -7.76
C VAL A 71 -1.18 -2.76 -6.72
N SER A 72 -0.32 -3.73 -7.04
CA SER A 72 -0.04 -4.85 -6.15
C SER A 72 1.46 -5.09 -6.02
N ASP A 73 1.87 -5.48 -4.83
CA ASP A 73 3.26 -5.84 -4.55
C ASP A 73 3.36 -6.72 -3.31
N ILE A 74 4.51 -7.33 -3.11
CA ILE A 74 4.83 -8.19 -1.98
C ILE A 74 5.98 -7.60 -1.19
N THR A 75 5.85 -7.60 0.14
CA THR A 75 6.95 -7.29 1.03
C THR A 75 7.17 -8.43 2.01
N TYR A 76 8.33 -8.44 2.67
CA TYR A 76 8.60 -9.36 3.76
C TYR A 76 8.81 -8.61 5.08
N ILE A 77 8.47 -9.31 6.17
CA ILE A 77 8.68 -8.89 7.55
C ILE A 77 9.55 -9.96 8.20
N HIS A 78 10.68 -9.54 8.75
CA HIS A 78 11.57 -10.43 9.49
C HIS A 78 11.09 -10.58 10.93
N MET A 79 11.11 -11.80 11.44
CA MET A 79 10.73 -12.15 12.81
C MET A 79 11.57 -13.31 13.35
N HIS A 80 11.42 -13.70 14.60
CA HIS A 80 12.16 -14.82 15.18
C HIS A 80 11.92 -16.15 14.45
N GLU A 81 10.69 -16.40 14.01
CA GLU A 81 10.31 -17.60 13.25
C GLU A 81 10.68 -17.53 11.74
N GLY A 82 11.52 -16.57 11.32
CA GLY A 82 11.94 -16.37 9.94
C GLY A 82 11.18 -15.24 9.25
N PHE A 83 10.74 -15.47 8.01
CA PHE A 83 10.05 -14.44 7.22
C PHE A 83 8.54 -14.64 7.20
N LEU A 84 7.83 -13.53 7.14
CA LEU A 84 6.42 -13.45 6.83
C LEU A 84 6.26 -12.55 5.60
N PHE A 85 5.57 -13.05 4.57
CA PHE A 85 5.33 -12.30 3.35
C PHE A 85 3.94 -11.70 3.36
N LEU A 86 3.84 -10.44 3.03
CA LEU A 86 2.60 -9.68 2.91
C LEU A 86 2.44 -9.21 1.46
N ALA A 87 1.39 -9.67 0.79
CA ALA A 87 0.93 -9.13 -0.47
C ALA A 87 -0.22 -8.14 -0.23
N VAL A 88 -0.25 -7.05 -0.98
CA VAL A 88 -1.33 -6.06 -0.91
C VAL A 88 -1.83 -5.69 -2.29
N VAL A 89 -3.10 -5.29 -2.36
CA VAL A 89 -3.70 -4.59 -3.50
C VAL A 89 -4.17 -3.23 -3.02
N VAL A 90 -3.69 -2.18 -3.65
CA VAL A 90 -4.01 -0.78 -3.35
C VAL A 90 -4.81 -0.19 -4.50
N ASP A 91 -5.98 0.33 -4.23
CA ASP A 91 -6.74 1.15 -5.18
C ASP A 91 -6.09 2.53 -5.31
N LEU A 92 -5.74 2.93 -6.52
CA LEU A 92 -5.02 4.17 -6.77
C LEU A 92 -5.86 5.41 -6.48
N TYR A 93 -7.18 5.36 -6.62
CA TYR A 93 -8.05 6.51 -6.40
C TYR A 93 -7.90 7.08 -4.98
N ALA A 94 -8.13 6.25 -3.98
CA ALA A 94 -8.10 6.65 -2.58
C ALA A 94 -6.84 6.18 -1.84
N ARG A 95 -5.89 5.55 -2.50
CA ARG A 95 -4.73 4.87 -1.86
C ARG A 95 -5.17 3.82 -0.83
N LYS A 96 -6.35 3.25 -1.01
CA LYS A 96 -6.98 2.31 -0.07
C LYS A 96 -6.49 0.90 -0.30
N ILE A 97 -6.15 0.19 0.78
CA ILE A 97 -5.87 -1.23 0.71
C ILE A 97 -7.19 -1.97 0.56
N VAL A 98 -7.40 -2.55 -0.63
CA VAL A 98 -8.63 -3.27 -0.97
C VAL A 98 -8.48 -4.78 -0.84
N GLY A 99 -7.25 -5.30 -0.87
CA GLY A 99 -6.92 -6.68 -0.58
C GLY A 99 -5.57 -6.80 0.10
N TRP A 100 -5.42 -7.79 0.95
CA TRP A 100 -4.13 -8.16 1.55
C TRP A 100 -4.14 -9.64 1.94
N SER A 101 -2.98 -10.26 1.86
CA SER A 101 -2.80 -11.66 2.23
C SER A 101 -1.42 -11.86 2.84
N ILE A 102 -1.32 -12.81 3.77
CA ILE A 102 -0.10 -13.09 4.52
C ILE A 102 0.22 -14.58 4.45
N SER A 103 1.48 -14.90 4.16
CA SER A 103 1.97 -16.28 4.08
C SER A 103 3.41 -16.41 4.62
N PRO A 104 3.79 -17.56 5.20
CA PRO A 104 5.18 -17.84 5.53
C PRO A 104 6.07 -18.07 4.30
N ARG A 105 5.48 -18.21 3.11
CA ARG A 105 6.20 -18.44 1.85
C ARG A 105 5.72 -17.45 0.79
N MET A 106 6.65 -16.99 -0.04
CA MET A 106 6.35 -16.10 -1.18
C MET A 106 6.00 -16.94 -2.41
N THR A 107 4.80 -17.49 -2.42
CA THR A 107 4.29 -18.35 -3.50
C THR A 107 3.26 -17.62 -4.37
N GLU A 108 2.87 -18.24 -5.49
CA GLU A 108 1.79 -17.70 -6.33
C GLU A 108 0.44 -17.67 -5.60
N GLU A 109 0.18 -18.62 -4.67
CA GLU A 109 -1.03 -18.66 -3.88
C GLU A 109 -1.26 -17.39 -3.04
N LEU A 110 -0.15 -16.79 -2.55
CA LEU A 110 -0.20 -15.52 -1.85
C LEU A 110 -0.79 -14.41 -2.74
N VAL A 111 -0.38 -14.36 -4.01
CA VAL A 111 -0.87 -13.39 -5.00
C VAL A 111 -2.30 -13.71 -5.42
N LEU A 112 -2.62 -14.97 -5.66
CA LEU A 112 -3.99 -15.38 -5.98
C LEU A 112 -4.97 -14.99 -4.87
N SER A 113 -4.60 -15.23 -3.62
CA SER A 113 -5.42 -14.91 -2.44
C SER A 113 -5.68 -13.41 -2.31
N VAL A 114 -4.65 -12.57 -2.50
CA VAL A 114 -4.82 -11.11 -2.36
C VAL A 114 -5.68 -10.53 -3.48
N ILE A 115 -5.53 -11.01 -4.73
CA ILE A 115 -6.35 -10.58 -5.86
C ILE A 115 -7.81 -11.02 -5.66
N THR A 116 -8.02 -12.26 -5.25
CA THR A 116 -9.36 -12.79 -4.95
C THR A 116 -10.05 -11.98 -3.85
N MET A 117 -9.34 -11.69 -2.75
CA MET A 117 -9.88 -10.84 -1.68
C MET A 117 -10.27 -9.45 -2.20
N ALA A 118 -9.40 -8.81 -2.98
CA ALA A 118 -9.67 -7.49 -3.55
C ALA A 118 -10.91 -7.50 -4.45
N TYR A 119 -10.99 -8.49 -5.34
CA TYR A 119 -12.12 -8.64 -6.27
C TYR A 119 -13.45 -8.81 -5.54
N TRP A 120 -13.55 -9.75 -4.61
CA TRP A 120 -14.79 -10.00 -3.88
C TRP A 120 -15.18 -8.90 -2.90
N LYS A 121 -14.21 -8.19 -2.33
CA LYS A 121 -14.46 -7.02 -1.47
C LYS A 121 -14.98 -5.82 -2.27
N ARG A 122 -14.55 -5.69 -3.54
CA ARG A 122 -14.85 -4.51 -4.37
C ARG A 122 -15.97 -4.74 -5.38
N LYS A 123 -16.09 -5.96 -5.90
CA LYS A 123 -17.06 -6.34 -6.95
C LYS A 123 -17.14 -5.26 -8.05
N PRO A 124 -16.02 -4.97 -8.74
CA PRO A 124 -15.98 -3.88 -9.71
C PRO A 124 -16.95 -4.15 -10.87
N GLU A 125 -17.73 -3.14 -11.25
CA GLU A 125 -18.69 -3.19 -12.37
C GLU A 125 -18.03 -2.90 -13.72
N SER A 126 -16.84 -2.30 -13.70
CA SER A 126 -16.05 -1.96 -14.89
C SER A 126 -14.70 -2.70 -14.87
N THR A 127 -14.03 -2.70 -16.02
CA THR A 127 -12.71 -3.30 -16.16
C THR A 127 -11.70 -2.61 -15.26
N VAL A 128 -11.06 -3.40 -14.38
CA VAL A 128 -9.96 -2.95 -13.53
C VAL A 128 -8.63 -3.26 -14.22
N HIS A 129 -7.65 -2.37 -14.08
CA HIS A 129 -6.27 -2.63 -14.45
C HIS A 129 -5.46 -2.95 -13.19
N LEU A 130 -4.79 -4.10 -13.16
CA LEU A 130 -3.88 -4.46 -12.08
C LEU A 130 -2.44 -4.26 -12.54
N HIS A 131 -1.75 -3.32 -11.90
CA HIS A 131 -0.32 -3.09 -12.11
C HIS A 131 0.49 -3.75 -10.99
N ALA A 132 1.52 -4.52 -11.36
CA ALA A 132 2.39 -5.19 -10.42
C ALA A 132 3.85 -5.16 -10.88
N VAL A 133 4.78 -5.44 -9.96
CA VAL A 133 6.19 -5.65 -10.31
C VAL A 133 6.35 -6.91 -11.16
N GLN A 134 7.43 -6.95 -11.98
CA GLN A 134 7.78 -8.16 -12.74
C GLN A 134 8.33 -9.25 -11.81
N GLY A 135 7.41 -9.93 -11.12
CA GLY A 135 7.70 -11.09 -10.27
C GLY A 135 7.09 -12.37 -10.86
N SER A 136 7.76 -13.51 -10.68
CA SER A 136 7.29 -14.82 -11.16
C SER A 136 5.88 -15.16 -10.64
N GLN A 137 5.52 -14.69 -9.46
CA GLN A 137 4.20 -14.89 -8.86
C GLN A 137 3.08 -14.21 -9.66
N TYR A 138 3.33 -12.97 -10.13
CA TYR A 138 2.37 -12.20 -10.92
C TYR A 138 2.34 -12.61 -12.40
N SER A 139 3.44 -13.12 -12.94
CA SER A 139 3.54 -13.60 -14.33
C SER A 139 3.14 -15.08 -14.49
N SER A 140 2.79 -15.77 -13.41
CA SER A 140 2.42 -17.17 -13.42
C SER A 140 1.16 -17.42 -14.27
N ARG A 141 1.05 -18.62 -14.85
CA ARG A 141 -0.12 -19.04 -15.64
C ARG A 141 -1.41 -18.99 -14.81
N LYS A 142 -1.34 -19.37 -13.52
CA LYS A 142 -2.50 -19.33 -12.63
C LYS A 142 -2.97 -17.90 -12.36
N CYS A 143 -2.02 -16.98 -12.12
CA CYS A 143 -2.35 -15.57 -11.89
C CYS A 143 -3.03 -14.97 -13.13
N ARG A 144 -2.51 -15.19 -14.33
CA ARG A 144 -3.11 -14.71 -15.58
C ARG A 144 -4.53 -15.26 -15.78
N LYS A 145 -4.73 -16.56 -15.59
CA LYS A 145 -6.07 -17.18 -15.69
C LYS A 145 -7.06 -16.59 -14.69
N LEU A 146 -6.62 -16.33 -13.44
CA LEU A 146 -7.45 -15.69 -12.43
C LEU A 146 -7.85 -14.27 -12.84
N LEU A 147 -6.88 -13.46 -13.31
CA LEU A 147 -7.16 -12.11 -13.79
C LEU A 147 -8.14 -12.10 -14.98
N GLU A 148 -7.95 -13.01 -15.94
CA GLU A 148 -8.87 -13.21 -17.07
C GLU A 148 -10.28 -13.57 -16.59
N SER A 149 -10.41 -14.51 -15.63
CA SER A 149 -11.72 -14.91 -15.09
C SER A 149 -12.46 -13.78 -14.37
N PHE A 150 -11.73 -12.81 -13.84
CA PHE A 150 -12.27 -11.62 -13.17
C PHE A 150 -12.42 -10.41 -14.10
N GLY A 151 -12.04 -10.53 -15.38
CA GLY A 151 -12.06 -9.41 -16.33
C GLY A 151 -11.05 -8.31 -15.99
N ILE A 152 -9.99 -8.65 -15.23
CA ILE A 152 -8.94 -7.71 -14.82
C ILE A 152 -7.81 -7.70 -15.88
N LYS A 153 -7.46 -6.52 -16.37
CA LYS A 153 -6.34 -6.33 -17.29
C LYS A 153 -5.02 -6.18 -16.53
N GLN A 154 -4.00 -6.88 -16.99
CA GLN A 154 -2.69 -6.87 -16.36
C GLN A 154 -1.76 -5.82 -16.96
N SER A 155 -1.01 -5.13 -16.11
CA SER A 155 0.09 -4.23 -16.43
C SER A 155 1.27 -4.55 -15.52
N MET A 156 2.51 -4.41 -16.00
CA MET A 156 3.69 -4.67 -15.18
C MET A 156 4.71 -3.55 -15.27
N SER A 157 5.41 -3.32 -14.16
CA SER A 157 6.54 -2.39 -14.08
C SER A 157 7.63 -2.78 -15.07
N ARG A 158 8.42 -1.82 -15.52
CA ARG A 158 9.67 -2.11 -16.24
C ARG A 158 10.64 -2.84 -15.31
N ARG A 159 11.42 -3.75 -15.87
CA ARG A 159 12.37 -4.57 -15.10
C ARG A 159 13.35 -3.69 -14.32
N GLY A 160 13.50 -3.95 -13.01
CA GLY A 160 14.40 -3.20 -12.15
C GLY A 160 13.95 -1.76 -11.81
N ASN A 161 12.75 -1.34 -12.22
CA ASN A 161 12.27 0.00 -11.99
C ASN A 161 11.19 0.05 -10.91
N GLY A 162 11.62 0.18 -9.65
CA GLY A 162 10.71 0.29 -8.49
C GLY A 162 9.81 1.52 -8.54
N HIS A 163 10.21 2.61 -9.22
CA HIS A 163 9.40 3.82 -9.34
C HIS A 163 8.08 3.58 -10.09
N ASP A 164 8.02 2.55 -10.92
CA ASP A 164 6.80 2.18 -11.62
C ASP A 164 5.72 1.61 -10.68
N ASN A 165 6.09 1.24 -9.43
CA ASN A 165 5.16 0.75 -8.39
C ASN A 165 5.24 1.56 -7.08
N ALA A 166 5.54 2.85 -7.18
CA ALA A 166 5.85 3.72 -6.06
C ALA A 166 4.74 3.78 -4.98
N VAL A 167 3.47 3.59 -5.36
CA VAL A 167 2.35 3.64 -4.41
C VAL A 167 2.37 2.46 -3.44
N ALA A 168 2.56 1.24 -3.94
CA ALA A 168 2.69 0.06 -3.08
C ALA A 168 3.97 0.14 -2.22
N GLU A 169 5.09 0.60 -2.80
CA GLU A 169 6.34 0.83 -2.05
C GLU A 169 6.15 1.86 -0.93
N SER A 170 5.41 2.94 -1.20
CA SER A 170 5.08 3.96 -0.19
C SER A 170 4.27 3.38 0.96
N PHE A 171 3.26 2.55 0.66
CA PHE A 171 2.50 1.83 1.68
C PHE A 171 3.42 0.96 2.55
N PHE A 172 4.26 0.13 1.94
CA PHE A 172 5.16 -0.74 2.70
C PHE A 172 6.19 0.05 3.52
N SER A 173 6.68 1.15 2.99
CA SER A 173 7.56 2.05 3.74
C SER A 173 6.88 2.60 5.00
N ASN A 174 5.61 3.01 4.87
CA ASN A 174 4.82 3.51 5.99
C ASN A 174 4.53 2.41 7.02
N LEU A 175 4.05 1.24 6.57
CA LEU A 175 3.82 0.08 7.43
C LEU A 175 5.10 -0.29 8.22
N LYS A 176 6.23 -0.39 7.52
CA LYS A 176 7.50 -0.74 8.17
C LYS A 176 7.97 0.32 9.16
N LYS A 177 7.81 1.62 8.84
CA LYS A 177 8.20 2.72 9.73
C LYS A 177 7.28 2.86 10.94
N GLU A 178 5.97 2.77 10.70
CA GLU A 178 4.97 3.12 11.70
C GLU A 178 4.63 1.96 12.62
N LYS A 179 4.82 0.71 12.16
CA LYS A 179 4.35 -0.48 12.87
C LYS A 179 5.42 -1.55 13.10
N VAL A 180 6.21 -1.89 12.10
CA VAL A 180 7.13 -3.03 12.16
C VAL A 180 8.48 -2.65 12.78
N ARG A 181 8.99 -1.46 12.46
CA ARG A 181 10.33 -1.04 12.89
C ARG A 181 10.41 -0.87 14.41
N GLY A 182 11.42 -1.50 15.00
CA GLY A 182 11.61 -1.51 16.46
C GLY A 182 10.77 -2.56 17.20
N ARG A 183 10.01 -3.38 16.47
CA ARG A 183 9.33 -4.55 17.03
C ARG A 183 10.03 -5.83 16.61
N GLN A 184 10.18 -6.73 17.55
CA GLN A 184 10.59 -8.11 17.32
C GLN A 184 9.38 -9.01 17.58
N TYR A 185 8.73 -9.45 16.51
CA TYR A 185 7.61 -10.37 16.63
C TYR A 185 8.12 -11.75 17.03
N LYS A 186 7.55 -12.32 18.08
CA LYS A 186 7.89 -13.67 18.53
C LYS A 186 7.24 -14.71 17.62
N THR A 187 5.98 -14.51 17.26
CA THR A 187 5.18 -15.45 16.46
C THR A 187 4.63 -14.78 15.20
N ARG A 188 4.27 -15.61 14.21
CA ARG A 188 3.60 -15.17 12.99
C ARG A 188 2.20 -14.60 13.26
N ASP A 189 1.51 -15.12 14.26
CA ASP A 189 0.17 -14.68 14.60
C ASP A 189 0.17 -13.28 15.24
N GLU A 190 1.16 -12.99 16.08
CA GLU A 190 1.38 -11.63 16.59
C GLU A 190 1.58 -10.62 15.44
N ALA A 191 2.44 -10.96 14.49
CA ALA A 191 2.67 -10.10 13.32
C ALA A 191 1.43 -9.95 12.44
N ARG A 192 0.66 -11.03 12.23
CA ARG A 192 -0.61 -11.00 11.47
C ARG A 192 -1.62 -10.07 12.11
N LEU A 193 -1.82 -10.19 13.42
CA LEU A 193 -2.75 -9.33 14.17
C LEU A 193 -2.35 -7.85 14.07
N ASP A 194 -1.06 -7.57 14.17
CA ASP A 194 -0.53 -6.21 14.10
C ASP A 194 -0.69 -5.59 12.70
N ILE A 195 -0.48 -6.39 11.64
CA ILE A 195 -0.69 -5.97 10.25
C ILE A 195 -2.19 -5.75 9.98
N PHE A 196 -3.05 -6.67 10.45
CA PHE A 196 -4.51 -6.51 10.36
C PHE A 196 -4.94 -5.19 11.00
N ASN A 197 -4.54 -4.95 12.24
CA ASN A 197 -4.87 -3.72 12.97
C ASN A 197 -4.34 -2.47 12.25
N TYR A 198 -3.12 -2.55 11.69
CA TYR A 198 -2.58 -1.43 10.94
C TYR A 198 -3.41 -1.14 9.68
N ILE A 199 -3.78 -2.13 8.89
CA ILE A 199 -4.51 -1.93 7.64
C ILE A 199 -5.97 -1.53 7.89
N GLU A 200 -6.70 -2.34 8.68
CA GLU A 200 -8.15 -2.20 8.80
C GLU A 200 -8.58 -1.18 9.85
N MET A 201 -7.81 -1.03 10.94
CA MET A 201 -8.18 -0.14 12.04
C MET A 201 -7.49 1.23 12.01
N PHE A 202 -6.40 1.35 11.25
CA PHE A 202 -5.64 2.61 11.21
C PHE A 202 -5.43 3.14 9.79
N TYR A 203 -4.75 2.41 8.89
CA TYR A 203 -4.37 2.92 7.57
C TYR A 203 -5.59 3.32 6.74
N ASN A 204 -6.51 2.41 6.52
CA ASN A 204 -7.69 2.69 5.72
C ASN A 204 -8.64 3.73 6.37
N PRO A 205 -9.03 3.61 7.67
CA PRO A 205 -10.03 4.51 8.23
C PRO A 205 -9.49 5.82 8.80
N LYS A 206 -8.21 5.87 9.23
CA LYS A 206 -7.70 7.01 10.02
C LYS A 206 -6.48 7.70 9.42
N ARG A 207 -5.56 6.94 8.77
CA ARG A 207 -4.31 7.51 8.31
C ARG A 207 -4.55 8.54 7.20
N ARG A 208 -4.13 9.78 7.44
CA ARG A 208 -4.27 10.88 6.48
C ARG A 208 -3.25 10.77 5.34
N HIS A 209 -3.70 11.03 4.12
CA HIS A 209 -2.89 11.03 2.90
C HIS A 209 -2.89 12.38 2.23
N THR A 210 -1.71 12.88 1.86
CA THR A 210 -1.56 14.16 1.16
C THR A 210 -2.31 14.16 -0.18
N ASN A 211 -2.21 13.07 -0.94
CA ASN A 211 -2.90 12.92 -2.23
C ASN A 211 -4.44 12.92 -2.11
N ASN A 212 -4.98 12.62 -0.93
CA ASN A 212 -6.40 12.62 -0.66
C ASN A 212 -6.87 13.92 0.03
N GLY A 213 -6.16 15.03 -0.15
CA GLY A 213 -6.49 16.26 0.57
C GLY A 213 -6.44 16.10 2.09
N ARG A 214 -5.46 15.35 2.61
CA ARG A 214 -5.28 15.04 4.04
C ARG A 214 -6.42 14.20 4.66
N GLN A 215 -7.21 13.55 3.84
CA GLN A 215 -8.22 12.62 4.33
C GLN A 215 -7.70 11.17 4.37
N SER A 216 -8.35 10.33 5.18
CA SER A 216 -8.09 8.89 5.17
C SER A 216 -8.64 8.26 3.89
N PRO A 217 -8.06 7.12 3.43
CA PRO A 217 -8.55 6.42 2.25
C PRO A 217 -10.05 6.16 2.27
N THR A 218 -10.58 5.68 3.39
CA THR A 218 -12.01 5.40 3.54
C THR A 218 -12.88 6.66 3.49
N LYS A 219 -12.43 7.77 4.11
CA LYS A 219 -13.20 9.01 4.10
C LYS A 219 -13.23 9.61 2.70
N TYR A 220 -12.08 9.65 2.01
CA TYR A 220 -11.96 10.17 0.65
C TYR A 220 -12.83 9.39 -0.35
N GLU A 221 -12.79 8.06 -0.28
CA GLU A 221 -13.61 7.21 -1.13
C GLU A 221 -15.12 7.35 -0.85
N LYS A 222 -15.51 7.47 0.43
CA LYS A 222 -16.92 7.69 0.80
C LYS A 222 -17.48 8.98 0.20
N GLN A 223 -16.69 10.04 0.08
CA GLN A 223 -17.14 11.30 -0.54
C GLN A 223 -17.52 11.09 -2.00
N TYR A 224 -16.74 10.31 -2.75
CA TYR A 224 -17.06 9.95 -4.12
C TYR A 224 -18.43 9.25 -4.23
N PHE A 225 -18.64 8.18 -3.46
CA PHE A 225 -19.90 7.43 -3.53
C PHE A 225 -21.11 8.22 -2.99
N ASN A 226 -20.90 9.13 -2.04
CA ASN A 226 -21.98 10.01 -1.57
C ASN A 226 -22.33 11.06 -2.62
N GLY A 227 -21.37 11.58 -3.39
CA GLY A 227 -21.62 12.49 -4.50
C GLY A 227 -22.45 11.85 -5.61
N LEU A 228 -22.30 10.54 -5.86
CA LEU A 228 -23.12 9.81 -6.84
C LEU A 228 -24.56 9.56 -6.37
N LYS A 229 -24.82 9.56 -5.06
CA LYS A 229 -26.17 9.35 -4.50
C LYS A 229 -26.98 10.64 -4.38
N GLY A 230 -26.36 11.78 -4.56
CA GLY A 230 -26.98 13.10 -4.43
C GLY A 230 -27.37 13.77 -5.74
N VAL A 231 -27.33 13.02 -6.86
CA VAL A 231 -27.76 13.49 -8.20
C VAL A 231 -29.06 12.81 -8.61
#